data_27d87fc8d2587a12d99356ab45ab3b54
#
_entry.id   27d87fc8d2587a12d99356ab45ab3b54
#
_cell.length_a   1.000
_cell.length_b   1.000
_cell.length_c   1.000
_cell.angle_alpha   90.00
_cell.angle_beta   90.00
_cell.angle_gamma   90.00
#
_symmetry.space_group_name_H-M   'P 1'
#
loop_
_entity.id
_entity.type
_entity.pdbx_description
1 polymer ?
#
loop_
_entity_poly.entity_id
_entity_poly.type
_entity_poly.pdbx_seq_one_letter_code
_entity_poly.pdbx_strand_id
1 'polypeptide(L)'
;NCHVMNDVHDAWARGPHHAVATCNDCHIPHEFPAKYIVKAMNGWNHSLAFTLENYPEPIQITQFNKSVAVANCLYCHGDFVSLVNHEGQTELEDCTRCHASIGHDEIGVGKP
;
A
#
# COMPACT_ATOMS: atom_id res chain seq x y z
N ASN A 1 -0.62 -14.03 -9.22
CA ASN A 1 -0.57 -13.94 -7.76
C ASN A 1 0.39 -15.01 -7.25
N CYS A 2 1.39 -14.60 -6.46
CA CYS A 2 2.27 -15.54 -5.79
C CYS A 2 1.58 -16.07 -4.53
N HIS A 3 1.72 -17.37 -4.23
CA HIS A 3 1.08 -17.98 -3.06
C HIS A 3 1.53 -17.33 -1.72
N VAL A 4 2.73 -16.76 -1.67
CA VAL A 4 3.26 -16.03 -0.52
C VAL A 4 2.43 -14.78 -0.17
N MET A 5 1.58 -14.29 -1.10
CA MET A 5 0.68 -13.16 -0.89
C MET A 5 -0.76 -13.57 -0.54
N ASN A 6 -1.04 -14.86 -0.35
CA ASN A 6 -2.41 -15.31 -0.10
C ASN A 6 -3.02 -14.69 1.15
N ASP A 7 -2.26 -14.62 2.24
CA ASP A 7 -2.76 -14.05 3.51
C ASP A 7 -3.11 -12.56 3.36
N VAL A 8 -2.26 -11.80 2.63
CA VAL A 8 -2.51 -10.38 2.31
C VAL A 8 -3.74 -10.24 1.44
N HIS A 9 -3.85 -11.08 0.40
CA HIS A 9 -5.00 -11.08 -0.50
C HIS A 9 -6.29 -11.39 0.24
N ASP A 10 -6.29 -12.40 1.11
CA ASP A 10 -7.47 -12.81 1.86
C ASP A 10 -7.87 -11.75 2.90
N ALA A 11 -6.89 -11.07 3.51
CA ALA A 11 -7.16 -9.95 4.39
C ALA A 11 -7.78 -8.78 3.62
N TRP A 12 -7.25 -8.42 2.44
CA TRP A 12 -7.85 -7.41 1.56
C TRP A 12 -9.27 -7.80 1.13
N ALA A 13 -9.50 -9.06 0.76
CA ALA A 13 -10.81 -9.54 0.31
C ALA A 13 -11.89 -9.43 1.39
N ARG A 14 -11.49 -9.41 2.67
CA ARG A 14 -12.39 -9.16 3.79
C ARG A 14 -12.43 -7.69 4.23
N GLY A 15 -11.55 -6.87 3.68
CA GLY A 15 -11.39 -5.46 4.04
C GLY A 15 -12.45 -4.54 3.43
N PRO A 16 -12.60 -3.33 3.96
CA PRO A 16 -13.62 -2.38 3.49
C PRO A 16 -13.36 -1.86 2.08
N HIS A 17 -12.11 -1.87 1.60
CA HIS A 17 -11.73 -1.38 0.28
C HIS A 17 -11.88 -2.41 -0.84
N HIS A 18 -12.16 -3.68 -0.53
CA HIS A 18 -12.30 -4.75 -1.52
C HIS A 18 -13.30 -4.41 -2.65
N ALA A 19 -14.41 -3.74 -2.31
CA ALA A 19 -15.46 -3.43 -3.28
C ALA A 19 -15.12 -2.25 -4.21
N VAL A 20 -14.13 -1.42 -3.87
CA VAL A 20 -13.88 -0.14 -4.55
C VAL A 20 -12.44 0.05 -5.03
N ALA A 21 -11.49 -0.72 -4.53
CA ALA A 21 -10.08 -0.59 -4.86
C ALA A 21 -9.38 -1.95 -4.98
N THR A 22 -8.51 -2.08 -5.95
CA THR A 22 -7.61 -3.22 -6.12
C THR A 22 -6.26 -2.95 -5.49
N CYS A 23 -5.40 -3.96 -5.39
CA CYS A 23 -4.03 -3.80 -4.90
C CYS A 23 -3.26 -2.68 -5.63
N ASN A 24 -3.44 -2.57 -6.95
CA ASN A 24 -2.76 -1.57 -7.75
C ASN A 24 -3.24 -0.14 -7.46
N ASP A 25 -4.48 0.05 -7.06
CA ASP A 25 -5.03 1.38 -6.78
C ASP A 25 -4.41 2.01 -5.52
N CYS A 26 -3.91 1.16 -4.61
CA CYS A 26 -3.17 1.60 -3.43
C CYS A 26 -1.64 1.58 -3.66
N HIS A 27 -1.10 0.58 -4.36
CA HIS A 27 0.35 0.34 -4.43
C HIS A 27 1.05 0.88 -5.68
N ILE A 28 0.31 1.44 -6.64
CA ILE A 28 0.85 1.97 -7.89
C ILE A 28 0.33 3.41 -8.10
N PRO A 29 1.19 4.38 -8.46
CA PRO A 29 0.73 5.73 -8.76
C PRO A 29 -0.31 5.75 -9.89
N HIS A 30 -1.24 6.71 -9.84
CA HIS A 30 -2.28 6.84 -10.87
C HIS A 30 -1.79 7.58 -12.11
N GLU A 31 -0.78 8.44 -11.98
CA GLU A 31 -0.31 9.34 -13.04
C GLU A 31 0.60 8.62 -14.05
N PHE A 32 0.45 9.01 -15.32
CA PHE A 32 1.41 8.66 -16.37
C PHE A 32 2.60 9.65 -16.35
N PRO A 33 3.87 9.20 -16.50
CA PRO A 33 4.35 7.82 -16.72
C PRO A 33 4.67 7.05 -15.43
N ALA A 34 4.56 7.66 -14.25
CA ALA A 34 4.94 7.08 -12.96
C ALA A 34 4.30 5.71 -12.71
N LYS A 35 3.04 5.55 -13.10
CA LYS A 35 2.30 4.28 -13.02
C LYS A 35 3.08 3.11 -13.63
N TYR A 36 3.59 3.27 -14.83
CA TYR A 36 4.26 2.19 -15.55
C TYR A 36 5.68 1.96 -15.05
N ILE A 37 6.37 3.03 -14.66
CA ILE A 37 7.73 2.95 -14.09
C ILE A 37 7.68 2.17 -12.78
N VAL A 38 6.81 2.55 -11.86
CA VAL A 38 6.69 1.87 -10.56
C VAL A 38 6.20 0.44 -10.73
N LYS A 39 5.27 0.18 -11.65
CA LYS A 39 4.80 -1.17 -11.95
C LYS A 39 5.93 -2.06 -12.48
N ALA A 40 6.74 -1.57 -13.40
CA ALA A 40 7.88 -2.31 -13.95
C ALA A 40 8.95 -2.57 -12.86
N MET A 41 9.27 -1.56 -12.07
CA MET A 41 10.25 -1.66 -10.99
C MET A 41 9.80 -2.66 -9.92
N ASN A 42 8.55 -2.58 -9.49
CA ASN A 42 8.01 -3.53 -8.50
C ASN A 42 7.93 -4.95 -9.07
N GLY A 43 7.51 -5.10 -10.33
CA GLY A 43 7.48 -6.40 -11.00
C GLY A 43 8.86 -7.04 -11.05
N TRP A 44 9.89 -6.29 -11.42
CA TRP A 44 11.27 -6.75 -11.43
C TRP A 44 11.76 -7.14 -10.02
N ASN A 45 11.61 -6.24 -9.05
CA ASN A 45 12.10 -6.46 -7.70
C ASN A 45 11.41 -7.65 -7.02
N HIS A 46 10.10 -7.81 -7.20
CA HIS A 46 9.37 -8.94 -6.64
C HIS A 46 9.79 -10.27 -7.28
N SER A 47 9.96 -10.29 -8.61
CA SER A 47 10.40 -11.48 -9.32
C SER A 47 11.81 -11.89 -8.91
N LEU A 48 12.72 -10.92 -8.77
CA LEU A 48 14.08 -11.16 -8.34
C LEU A 48 14.15 -11.66 -6.89
N ALA A 49 13.46 -10.96 -5.97
CA ALA A 49 13.43 -11.34 -4.56
C ALA A 49 12.85 -12.74 -4.35
N PHE A 50 11.80 -13.08 -5.08
CA PHE A 50 11.19 -14.42 -5.03
C PHE A 50 12.12 -15.49 -5.58
N THR A 51 12.78 -15.23 -6.71
CA THR A 51 13.70 -16.20 -7.35
C THR A 51 14.94 -16.47 -6.50
N LEU A 52 15.45 -15.43 -5.82
CA LEU A 52 16.62 -15.52 -4.95
C LEU A 52 16.26 -15.88 -3.49
N GLU A 53 14.99 -16.04 -3.19
CA GLU A 53 14.48 -16.25 -1.81
C GLU A 53 15.00 -15.20 -0.80
N ASN A 54 15.23 -13.98 -1.29
CA ASN A 54 15.79 -12.86 -0.53
C ASN A 54 14.71 -11.81 -0.22
N TYR A 55 13.75 -12.15 0.61
CA TYR A 55 12.73 -11.25 1.11
C TYR A 55 12.54 -11.46 2.61
N PRO A 56 12.17 -10.41 3.37
CA PRO A 56 11.94 -10.54 4.80
C PRO A 56 10.67 -11.36 5.08
N GLU A 57 10.70 -12.16 6.12
CA GLU A 57 9.53 -12.80 6.69
C GLU A 57 9.29 -12.24 8.10
N PRO A 58 8.16 -11.58 8.34
CA PRO A 58 7.05 -11.30 7.43
C PRO A 58 7.42 -10.30 6.33
N ILE A 59 6.71 -10.39 5.19
CA ILE A 59 6.91 -9.45 4.06
C ILE A 59 6.58 -8.03 4.53
N GLN A 60 7.52 -7.11 4.25
CA GLN A 60 7.38 -5.71 4.62
C GLN A 60 7.40 -4.80 3.39
N ILE A 61 6.60 -3.75 3.44
CA ILE A 61 6.59 -2.73 2.41
C ILE A 61 7.88 -1.88 2.50
N THR A 62 8.47 -1.55 1.36
CA THR A 62 9.59 -0.59 1.33
C THR A 62 9.10 0.81 1.60
N GLN A 63 9.98 1.70 2.12
CA GLN A 63 9.62 3.08 2.39
C GLN A 63 9.11 3.82 1.14
N PHE A 64 9.71 3.55 -0.02
CA PHE A 64 9.25 4.10 -1.29
C PHE A 64 7.81 3.67 -1.62
N ASN A 65 7.51 2.38 -1.58
CA ASN A 65 6.16 1.88 -1.86
C ASN A 65 5.14 2.34 -0.81
N LYS A 66 5.58 2.53 0.44
CA LYS A 66 4.75 3.10 1.50
C LYS A 66 4.36 4.54 1.18
N SER A 67 5.30 5.37 0.72
CA SER A 67 4.99 6.76 0.34
C SER A 67 4.02 6.82 -0.85
N VAL A 68 4.14 5.89 -1.81
CA VAL A 68 3.17 5.75 -2.91
C VAL A 68 1.77 5.41 -2.38
N ALA A 69 1.68 4.45 -1.46
CA ALA A 69 0.39 4.03 -0.89
C ALA A 69 -0.28 5.18 -0.12
N VAL A 70 0.49 5.93 0.69
CA VAL A 70 -0.03 7.11 1.42
C VAL A 70 -0.51 8.20 0.46
N ALA A 71 0.24 8.48 -0.62
CA ALA A 71 -0.18 9.44 -1.64
C ALA A 71 -1.50 9.01 -2.32
N ASN A 72 -1.68 7.71 -2.56
CA ASN A 72 -2.91 7.18 -3.16
C ASN A 72 -4.12 7.23 -2.21
N CYS A 73 -3.93 7.25 -0.89
CA CYS A 73 -5.01 7.56 0.04
C CYS A 73 -5.58 8.95 -0.25
N LEU A 74 -4.73 9.95 -0.44
CA LEU A 74 -5.13 11.32 -0.75
C LEU A 74 -5.72 11.46 -2.15
N TYR A 75 -5.31 10.62 -3.10
CA TYR A 75 -5.91 10.62 -4.44
C TYR A 75 -7.42 10.37 -4.39
N CYS A 76 -7.89 9.46 -3.54
CA CYS A 76 -9.31 9.14 -3.37
C CYS A 76 -9.99 9.94 -2.25
N HIS A 77 -9.26 10.26 -1.18
CA HIS A 77 -9.82 10.87 0.04
C HIS A 77 -9.41 12.33 0.24
N GLY A 78 -8.71 12.95 -0.72
CA GLY A 78 -8.16 14.31 -0.59
C GLY A 78 -9.21 15.36 -0.23
N ASP A 79 -10.38 15.33 -0.87
CA ASP A 79 -11.46 16.27 -0.61
C ASP A 79 -11.97 16.17 0.84
N PHE A 80 -12.12 14.94 1.33
CA PHE A 80 -12.55 14.71 2.71
C PHE A 80 -11.47 15.14 3.72
N VAL A 81 -10.21 14.77 3.46
CA VAL A 81 -9.08 15.10 4.34
C VAL A 81 -8.88 16.62 4.41
N SER A 82 -9.06 17.35 3.30
CA SER A 82 -8.96 18.80 3.27
C SER A 82 -9.98 19.52 4.15
N LEU A 83 -11.12 18.91 4.40
CA LEU A 83 -12.16 19.45 5.31
C LEU A 83 -11.79 19.28 6.79
N VAL A 84 -10.94 18.31 7.11
CA VAL A 84 -10.57 17.96 8.49
C VAL A 84 -9.22 18.56 8.88
N ASN A 85 -8.32 18.75 7.92
CA ASN A 85 -7.02 19.36 8.16
C ASN A 85 -7.14 20.87 8.25
N HIS A 86 -6.87 21.41 9.44
CA HIS A 86 -6.73 22.85 9.65
C HIS A 86 -5.44 23.36 9.02
N GLU A 87 -5.48 24.59 8.50
CA GLU A 87 -4.35 25.30 7.90
C GLU A 87 -3.09 25.20 8.76
N GLY A 88 -2.03 24.61 8.19
CA GLY A 88 -0.69 24.58 8.81
C GLY A 88 -0.01 23.21 8.90
N GLN A 89 -0.69 22.09 8.62
CA GLN A 89 -0.04 20.79 8.56
C GLN A 89 0.40 20.49 7.10
N THR A 90 1.65 20.82 6.83
CA THR A 90 2.25 20.67 5.48
C THR A 90 2.93 19.31 5.26
N GLU A 91 2.96 18.44 6.25
CA GLU A 91 3.48 17.09 6.07
C GLU A 91 2.33 16.14 5.78
N LEU A 92 2.46 15.36 4.70
CA LEU A 92 1.61 14.19 4.44
C LEU A 92 1.69 13.29 5.66
N GLU A 93 0.71 13.38 6.54
CA GLU A 93 0.65 12.50 7.68
C GLU A 93 0.51 11.06 7.17
N ASP A 94 1.30 10.16 7.74
CA ASP A 94 1.22 8.75 7.44
C ASP A 94 -0.12 8.19 7.95
N CYS A 95 -1.10 8.17 7.05
CA CYS A 95 -2.46 7.70 7.35
C CYS A 95 -2.47 6.29 7.93
N THR A 96 -1.46 5.47 7.58
CA THR A 96 -1.36 4.10 8.06
C THR A 96 -0.98 4.00 9.53
N ARG A 97 -0.53 5.07 10.18
CA ARG A 97 -0.27 5.07 11.63
C ARG A 97 -1.54 4.88 12.46
N CYS A 98 -2.67 5.42 11.97
CA CYS A 98 -3.96 5.28 12.65
C CYS A 98 -4.89 4.31 11.91
N HIS A 99 -4.69 4.13 10.60
CA HIS A 99 -5.50 3.30 9.72
C HIS A 99 -4.72 2.09 9.18
N ALA A 100 -3.97 1.39 10.04
CA ALA A 100 -3.03 0.34 9.64
C ALA A 100 -3.69 -0.83 8.89
N SER A 101 -4.89 -1.24 9.30
CA SER A 101 -5.60 -2.41 8.74
C SER A 101 -6.61 -2.06 7.65
N ILE A 102 -6.58 -0.85 7.10
CA ILE A 102 -7.62 -0.38 6.19
C ILE A 102 -7.61 -1.08 4.82
N GLY A 103 -6.45 -1.47 4.33
CA GLY A 103 -6.29 -2.18 3.06
C GLY A 103 -6.25 -3.70 3.25
N HIS A 104 -5.47 -4.13 4.19
CA HIS A 104 -5.30 -5.52 4.62
C HIS A 104 -4.66 -5.53 6.01
N ASP A 105 -4.81 -6.61 6.75
CA ASP A 105 -4.15 -6.74 8.05
C ASP A 105 -2.63 -6.68 7.91
N GLU A 106 -1.95 -6.06 8.87
CA GLU A 106 -0.49 -6.10 8.93
C GLU A 106 -0.04 -7.53 9.22
N ILE A 107 0.65 -8.14 8.25
CA ILE A 107 1.23 -9.45 8.43
C ILE A 107 2.45 -9.29 9.33
N GLY A 108 2.43 -9.93 10.50
CA GLY A 108 3.58 -10.05 11.39
C GLY A 108 3.69 -9.03 12.51
N VAL A 109 2.74 -8.14 12.71
CA VAL A 109 2.59 -7.49 14.02
C VAL A 109 1.82 -8.48 14.89
N GLY A 110 2.56 -9.25 15.69
CA GLY A 110 1.96 -10.16 16.65
C GLY A 110 0.91 -9.39 17.46
N LYS A 111 -0.33 -9.88 17.46
CA LYS A 111 -1.32 -9.39 18.42
C LYS A 111 -0.72 -9.60 19.82
N PRO A 112 -0.80 -8.59 20.70
CA PRO A 112 -0.38 -8.76 22.08
C PRO A 112 -1.14 -9.87 22.78
#